data_535dac391edcd6292cdcc303bb894099
#
_entry.id   535dac391edcd6292cdcc303bb894099
#
_cell.length_a   1.000
_cell.length_b   1.000
_cell.length_c   1.000
_cell.angle_alpha   90.00
_cell.angle_beta   90.00
_cell.angle_gamma   90.00
#
_symmetry.space_group_name_H-M   'P 1'
#
loop_
_entity.id
_entity.type
_entity.pdbx_description
1 polymer ?
#
loop_
_entity_poly.entity_id
_entity_poly.type
_entity_poly.pdbx_seq_one_letter_code
_entity_poly.pdbx_strand_id
1 'polypeptide(L)'
;MAMFQLTDHDKTELVEFLQDIVRTPSLSGEEDRVAARIAAAMRRAGFREVFADRIGNVVGRTGEGKRPVLLYNGHMDIVGVSDPSAWVHDPFGADIVDGVLYGRGACDMKGALTAMIWGAKLLRDAGVLPRLNGELVLAAVVQEEPCEGLAMRVLVEEEGLRPDWVVLGEPSNLQLSRGHRGRVEMEVVTHGRSCHAARPDLGENAVYSAAHLIFNLEMLSEQLGYDPFLGPGSLSVTHVESRAGSRNAVPDYARFIIDRRLTLGETEAKALAEVRSIIARERVRAEVRVTEYEKSSYTGYQVKQHNYFPAWALEADHPLLQAATRAVKKTLGYRPTAGQWGFSTDGVYTMGIAGIPTIGFGPGDEVYAHAADEQIQLDDVFEASSVYAQLAVELLGT
;
A
#
# COMPACT_ATOMS: atom_id res chain seq x y z
N MET A 1 -14.06 -13.36 -28.32
CA MET A 1 -14.73 -12.48 -27.36
C MET A 1 -14.24 -12.87 -25.98
N ALA A 2 -13.98 -11.90 -25.11
CA ALA A 2 -13.63 -12.20 -23.72
C ALA A 2 -14.78 -12.99 -23.07
N MET A 3 -14.45 -13.99 -22.27
CA MET A 3 -15.44 -14.88 -21.64
C MET A 3 -16.26 -14.16 -20.56
N PHE A 4 -15.67 -13.15 -19.92
CA PHE A 4 -16.26 -12.38 -18.84
C PHE A 4 -16.41 -10.92 -19.27
N GLN A 5 -17.64 -10.45 -19.39
CA GLN A 5 -17.96 -9.07 -19.74
C GLN A 5 -19.12 -8.57 -18.89
N LEU A 6 -19.02 -7.35 -18.40
CA LEU A 6 -20.10 -6.68 -17.70
C LEU A 6 -21.22 -6.29 -18.68
N THR A 7 -22.45 -6.58 -18.30
CA THR A 7 -23.62 -6.02 -18.98
C THR A 7 -23.77 -4.53 -18.64
N ASP A 8 -24.61 -3.79 -19.36
CA ASP A 8 -24.88 -2.38 -19.03
C ASP A 8 -25.50 -2.24 -17.63
N HIS A 9 -26.30 -3.22 -17.21
CA HIS A 9 -26.84 -3.27 -15.86
C HIS A 9 -25.71 -3.47 -14.81
N ASP A 10 -24.79 -4.41 -15.06
CA ASP A 10 -23.64 -4.62 -14.16
C ASP A 10 -22.77 -3.38 -14.03
N LYS A 11 -22.54 -2.66 -15.13
CA LYS A 11 -21.78 -1.40 -15.13
C LYS A 11 -22.48 -0.33 -14.28
N THR A 12 -23.81 -0.22 -14.40
CA THR A 12 -24.59 0.72 -13.58
C THR A 12 -24.47 0.39 -12.08
N GLU A 13 -24.70 -0.87 -11.71
CA GLU A 13 -24.56 -1.30 -10.30
C GLU A 13 -23.15 -1.11 -9.75
N LEU A 14 -22.12 -1.37 -10.59
CA LEU A 14 -20.71 -1.17 -10.25
C LEU A 14 -20.43 0.30 -9.95
N VAL A 15 -20.86 1.19 -10.82
CA VAL A 15 -20.67 2.65 -10.66
C VAL A 15 -21.38 3.14 -9.42
N GLU A 16 -22.63 2.76 -9.19
CA GLU A 16 -23.38 3.12 -7.98
C GLU A 16 -22.66 2.66 -6.70
N PHE A 17 -22.13 1.45 -6.69
CA PHE A 17 -21.38 0.93 -5.55
C PHE A 17 -20.06 1.68 -5.36
N LEU A 18 -19.29 1.93 -6.42
CA LEU A 18 -18.03 2.68 -6.33
C LEU A 18 -18.30 4.10 -5.80
N GLN A 19 -19.33 4.78 -6.30
CA GLN A 19 -19.75 6.07 -5.77
C GLN A 19 -20.11 6.00 -4.28
N ASP A 20 -20.85 4.96 -3.84
CA ASP A 20 -21.25 4.80 -2.43
C ASP A 20 -20.02 4.65 -1.51
N ILE A 21 -19.03 3.84 -1.91
CA ILE A 21 -17.83 3.65 -1.08
C ILE A 21 -16.87 4.83 -1.14
N VAL A 22 -16.79 5.57 -2.24
CA VAL A 22 -15.99 6.82 -2.32
C VAL A 22 -16.62 7.93 -1.48
N ARG A 23 -17.96 8.08 -1.50
CA ARG A 23 -18.71 8.99 -0.63
C ARG A 23 -18.64 8.62 0.85
N THR A 24 -18.06 7.47 1.18
CA THR A 24 -17.89 7.04 2.56
C THR A 24 -16.42 7.25 2.96
N PRO A 25 -16.08 8.34 3.69
CA PRO A 25 -14.74 8.53 4.21
C PRO A 25 -14.34 7.36 5.10
N SER A 26 -13.09 6.93 4.97
CA SER A 26 -12.53 5.77 5.67
C SER A 26 -11.05 6.02 5.97
N LEU A 27 -10.76 7.00 6.81
CA LEU A 27 -9.38 7.22 7.25
C LEU A 27 -8.87 5.99 8.01
N SER A 28 -7.56 5.75 7.98
CA SER A 28 -6.95 4.61 8.67
C SER A 28 -7.36 4.57 10.15
N GLY A 29 -7.99 3.48 10.58
CA GLY A 29 -8.62 3.28 11.89
C GLY A 29 -10.08 3.72 11.98
N GLU A 30 -10.70 4.18 10.90
CA GLU A 30 -12.10 4.63 10.81
C GLU A 30 -12.85 3.96 9.64
N GLU A 31 -12.48 2.72 9.29
CA GLU A 31 -12.96 2.01 8.10
C GLU A 31 -14.30 1.29 8.30
N ASP A 32 -14.88 1.28 9.49
CA ASP A 32 -16.09 0.50 9.87
C ASP A 32 -17.25 0.66 8.90
N ARG A 33 -17.50 1.89 8.44
CA ARG A 33 -18.62 2.20 7.55
C ARG A 33 -18.41 1.66 6.13
N VAL A 34 -17.22 1.78 5.58
CA VAL A 34 -16.88 1.23 4.26
C VAL A 34 -16.78 -0.29 4.32
N ALA A 35 -16.23 -0.85 5.39
CA ALA A 35 -16.15 -2.29 5.64
C ALA A 35 -17.53 -2.97 5.57
N ALA A 36 -18.55 -2.37 6.19
CA ALA A 36 -19.92 -2.88 6.13
C ALA A 36 -20.48 -2.92 4.70
N ARG A 37 -20.19 -1.91 3.88
CA ARG A 37 -20.62 -1.86 2.46
C ARG A 37 -19.93 -2.90 1.61
N ILE A 38 -18.62 -3.03 1.76
CA ILE A 38 -17.81 -4.02 1.06
C ILE A 38 -18.25 -5.44 1.43
N ALA A 39 -18.45 -5.72 2.71
CA ALA A 39 -18.96 -7.02 3.15
C ALA A 39 -20.32 -7.38 2.54
N ALA A 40 -21.24 -6.40 2.45
CA ALA A 40 -22.53 -6.60 1.81
C ALA A 40 -22.38 -6.86 0.29
N ALA A 41 -21.48 -6.16 -0.40
CA ALA A 41 -21.21 -6.36 -1.82
C ALA A 41 -20.57 -7.73 -2.10
N MET A 42 -19.61 -8.16 -1.27
CA MET A 42 -19.00 -9.50 -1.38
C MET A 42 -20.04 -10.62 -1.26
N ARG A 43 -20.99 -10.50 -0.31
CA ARG A 43 -22.08 -11.49 -0.18
C ARG A 43 -22.94 -11.55 -1.46
N ARG A 44 -23.30 -10.39 -2.02
CA ARG A 44 -24.04 -10.33 -3.29
C ARG A 44 -23.24 -10.89 -4.47
N ALA A 45 -21.92 -10.71 -4.48
CA ALA A 45 -21.04 -11.23 -5.52
C ALA A 45 -20.85 -12.75 -5.49
N GLY A 46 -21.29 -13.43 -4.42
CA GLY A 46 -21.29 -14.89 -4.33
C GLY A 46 -20.19 -15.50 -3.45
N PHE A 47 -19.51 -14.67 -2.63
CA PHE A 47 -18.67 -15.22 -1.59
C PHE A 47 -19.53 -15.95 -0.55
N ARG A 48 -19.14 -17.20 -0.23
CA ARG A 48 -19.93 -18.10 0.65
C ARG A 48 -19.81 -17.71 2.11
N GLU A 49 -18.60 -17.27 2.50
CA GLU A 49 -18.29 -16.78 3.82
C GLU A 49 -17.76 -15.33 3.70
N VAL A 50 -18.31 -14.42 4.48
CA VAL A 50 -17.85 -13.02 4.54
C VAL A 50 -17.88 -12.58 5.99
N PHE A 51 -16.72 -12.25 6.55
CA PHE A 51 -16.55 -11.84 7.93
C PHE A 51 -15.53 -10.69 8.05
N ALA A 52 -15.58 -10.00 9.18
CA ALA A 52 -14.49 -9.11 9.59
C ALA A 52 -13.59 -9.87 10.58
N ASP A 53 -12.29 -9.82 10.37
CA ASP A 53 -11.32 -10.40 11.30
C ASP A 53 -11.08 -9.48 12.52
N ARG A 54 -10.15 -9.87 13.40
CA ARG A 54 -9.89 -9.13 14.66
C ARG A 54 -9.37 -7.72 14.46
N ILE A 55 -8.59 -7.45 13.41
CA ILE A 55 -8.10 -6.11 13.11
C ILE A 55 -9.12 -5.29 12.34
N GLY A 56 -10.08 -5.94 11.67
CA GLY A 56 -11.15 -5.30 10.91
C GLY A 56 -11.05 -5.50 9.39
N ASN A 57 -10.16 -6.36 8.90
CA ASN A 57 -10.17 -6.74 7.50
C ASN A 57 -11.48 -7.42 7.14
N VAL A 58 -12.07 -7.08 6.00
CA VAL A 58 -13.22 -7.79 5.46
C VAL A 58 -12.73 -8.88 4.53
N VAL A 59 -12.97 -10.12 4.92
CA VAL A 59 -12.52 -11.30 4.17
C VAL A 59 -13.72 -12.02 3.57
N GLY A 60 -13.71 -12.17 2.25
CA GLY A 60 -14.68 -12.99 1.51
C GLY A 60 -14.01 -14.26 0.98
N ARG A 61 -14.66 -15.42 1.17
CA ARG A 61 -14.16 -16.74 0.72
C ARG A 61 -15.19 -17.43 -0.15
N THR A 62 -14.73 -18.04 -1.24
CA THR A 62 -15.61 -18.78 -2.17
C THR A 62 -15.68 -20.28 -1.89
N GLY A 63 -14.71 -20.83 -1.17
CA GLY A 63 -14.56 -22.23 -0.87
C GLY A 63 -14.37 -22.51 0.61
N GLU A 64 -13.82 -23.69 0.91
CA GLU A 64 -13.55 -24.21 2.26
C GLU A 64 -12.05 -24.46 2.49
N GLY A 65 -11.19 -23.59 1.96
CA GLY A 65 -9.73 -23.73 2.05
C GLY A 65 -9.14 -24.77 1.09
N LYS A 66 -9.85 -25.13 0.02
CA LYS A 66 -9.33 -26.02 -1.02
C LYS A 66 -8.17 -25.35 -1.75
N ARG A 67 -7.02 -25.99 -1.76
CA ARG A 67 -5.83 -25.48 -2.47
C ARG A 67 -5.90 -25.78 -3.96
N PRO A 68 -5.31 -24.90 -4.81
CA PRO A 68 -4.60 -23.68 -4.43
C PRO A 68 -5.55 -22.54 -3.99
N VAL A 69 -5.02 -21.65 -3.15
CA VAL A 69 -5.73 -20.45 -2.66
C VAL A 69 -5.17 -19.21 -3.35
N LEU A 70 -6.03 -18.52 -4.11
CA LEU A 70 -5.72 -17.23 -4.71
C LEU A 70 -6.32 -16.12 -3.86
N LEU A 71 -5.48 -15.22 -3.39
CA LEU A 71 -5.89 -14.04 -2.63
C LEU A 71 -5.84 -12.79 -3.51
N TYR A 72 -6.98 -12.11 -3.62
CA TYR A 72 -7.04 -10.71 -4.04
C TYR A 72 -6.99 -9.82 -2.81
N ASN A 73 -6.09 -8.85 -2.81
CA ASN A 73 -5.88 -7.93 -1.70
C ASN A 73 -6.05 -6.49 -2.17
N GLY A 74 -6.71 -5.69 -1.36
CA GLY A 74 -6.80 -4.24 -1.52
C GLY A 74 -7.21 -3.58 -0.21
N HIS A 75 -6.78 -2.33 0.01
CA HIS A 75 -7.08 -1.62 1.24
C HIS A 75 -8.36 -0.79 1.15
N MET A 76 -9.00 -0.60 2.32
CA MET A 76 -10.24 0.17 2.47
C MET A 76 -9.99 1.58 2.97
N ASP A 77 -8.85 1.79 3.62
CA ASP A 77 -8.49 3.10 4.14
C ASP A 77 -8.01 4.04 3.04
N ILE A 78 -7.99 5.31 3.36
CA ILE A 78 -7.58 6.40 2.47
C ILE A 78 -6.75 7.41 3.26
N VAL A 79 -5.86 8.12 2.58
CA VAL A 79 -5.21 9.29 3.15
C VAL A 79 -6.17 10.46 3.32
N GLY A 80 -5.86 11.36 4.24
CA GLY A 80 -6.64 12.57 4.47
C GLY A 80 -6.61 13.54 3.29
N VAL A 81 -7.57 14.46 3.29
CA VAL A 81 -7.59 15.62 2.39
C VAL A 81 -6.79 16.73 3.04
N SER A 82 -5.59 17.02 2.51
CA SER A 82 -4.66 18.01 3.10
C SER A 82 -5.16 19.44 2.95
N ASP A 83 -5.56 19.82 1.74
CA ASP A 83 -6.09 21.15 1.40
C ASP A 83 -7.34 21.02 0.53
N PRO A 84 -8.54 21.13 1.10
CA PRO A 84 -9.78 21.06 0.32
C PRO A 84 -9.89 22.14 -0.77
N SER A 85 -9.20 23.28 -0.62
CA SER A 85 -9.25 24.37 -1.62
C SER A 85 -8.48 24.05 -2.90
N ALA A 86 -7.61 23.05 -2.87
CA ALA A 86 -6.89 22.54 -4.04
C ALA A 86 -7.75 21.60 -4.91
N TRP A 87 -8.93 21.21 -4.44
CA TRP A 87 -9.83 20.31 -5.17
C TRP A 87 -10.84 21.13 -5.99
N VAL A 88 -11.03 20.72 -7.25
CA VAL A 88 -12.10 21.25 -8.13
C VAL A 88 -13.41 20.51 -7.85
N HIS A 89 -13.33 19.19 -7.60
CA HIS A 89 -14.45 18.34 -7.23
C HIS A 89 -14.46 18.11 -5.71
N ASP A 90 -15.65 17.89 -5.12
CA ASP A 90 -15.73 17.49 -3.71
C ASP A 90 -14.98 16.16 -3.51
N PRO A 91 -13.97 16.10 -2.61
CA PRO A 91 -13.20 14.88 -2.34
C PRO A 91 -14.06 13.65 -2.02
N PHE A 92 -15.27 13.86 -1.52
CA PHE A 92 -16.22 12.79 -1.18
C PHE A 92 -17.55 12.90 -1.96
N GLY A 93 -17.58 13.71 -3.04
CA GLY A 93 -18.74 13.85 -3.92
C GLY A 93 -18.94 12.65 -4.84
N ALA A 94 -17.85 11.99 -5.22
CA ALA A 94 -17.83 10.94 -6.24
C ALA A 94 -18.49 11.40 -7.54
N ASP A 95 -18.14 12.60 -7.98
CA ASP A 95 -18.65 13.19 -9.21
C ASP A 95 -18.13 12.41 -10.42
N ILE A 96 -18.98 12.31 -11.44
CA ILE A 96 -18.59 11.66 -12.71
C ILE A 96 -18.66 12.68 -13.82
N VAL A 97 -17.55 12.92 -14.51
CA VAL A 97 -17.46 13.81 -15.67
C VAL A 97 -16.76 13.04 -16.80
N ASP A 98 -17.39 12.92 -17.95
CA ASP A 98 -16.85 12.28 -19.15
C ASP A 98 -16.27 10.86 -18.90
N GLY A 99 -16.93 10.07 -18.06
CA GLY A 99 -16.51 8.69 -17.73
C GLY A 99 -15.41 8.59 -16.67
N VAL A 100 -15.00 9.70 -16.09
CA VAL A 100 -14.03 9.79 -15.00
C VAL A 100 -14.78 10.01 -13.69
N LEU A 101 -14.50 9.18 -12.67
CA LEU A 101 -15.00 9.38 -11.33
C LEU A 101 -13.93 10.06 -10.48
N TYR A 102 -14.30 11.19 -9.87
CA TYR A 102 -13.45 12.00 -9.00
C TYR A 102 -13.77 11.76 -7.53
N GLY A 103 -12.75 11.60 -6.70
CA GLY A 103 -12.89 11.50 -5.25
C GLY A 103 -11.73 10.80 -4.58
N ARG A 104 -11.48 11.13 -3.33
CA ARG A 104 -10.44 10.52 -2.50
C ARG A 104 -10.71 9.01 -2.31
N GLY A 105 -9.70 8.19 -2.62
CA GLY A 105 -9.81 6.74 -2.59
C GLY A 105 -10.38 6.13 -3.88
N ALA A 106 -10.72 6.93 -4.89
CA ALA A 106 -11.24 6.41 -6.15
C ALA A 106 -10.17 5.58 -6.89
N CYS A 107 -8.97 6.14 -7.02
CA CYS A 107 -7.80 5.51 -7.63
C CYS A 107 -7.11 4.59 -6.63
N ASP A 108 -6.93 5.05 -5.40
CA ASP A 108 -6.17 4.40 -4.34
C ASP A 108 -7.04 4.08 -3.12
N MET A 109 -7.66 2.83 -3.00
CA MET A 109 -7.76 1.90 -4.13
C MET A 109 -9.17 1.26 -4.21
N LYS A 110 -10.23 2.06 -3.88
CA LYS A 110 -11.64 1.59 -3.86
C LYS A 110 -12.12 1.13 -5.25
N GLY A 111 -11.55 1.73 -6.32
CA GLY A 111 -11.79 1.28 -7.69
C GLY A 111 -11.38 -0.17 -7.92
N ALA A 112 -10.21 -0.56 -7.45
CA ALA A 112 -9.72 -1.92 -7.55
C ALA A 112 -10.51 -2.90 -6.68
N LEU A 113 -10.86 -2.53 -5.44
CA LEU A 113 -11.75 -3.34 -4.60
C LEU A 113 -13.09 -3.60 -5.29
N THR A 114 -13.66 -2.57 -5.91
CA THR A 114 -14.89 -2.71 -6.72
C THR A 114 -14.68 -3.68 -7.86
N ALA A 115 -13.60 -3.54 -8.62
CA ALA A 115 -13.29 -4.43 -9.74
C ALA A 115 -13.11 -5.90 -9.31
N MET A 116 -12.46 -6.17 -8.18
CA MET A 116 -12.29 -7.52 -7.63
C MET A 116 -13.63 -8.15 -7.25
N ILE A 117 -14.52 -7.39 -6.62
CA ILE A 117 -15.87 -7.85 -6.23
C ILE A 117 -16.69 -8.19 -7.49
N TRP A 118 -16.66 -7.32 -8.52
CA TRP A 118 -17.36 -7.57 -9.77
C TRP A 118 -16.73 -8.69 -10.60
N GLY A 119 -15.42 -8.89 -10.48
CA GLY A 119 -14.74 -10.07 -11.03
C GLY A 119 -15.30 -11.38 -10.45
N ALA A 120 -15.52 -11.45 -9.14
CA ALA A 120 -16.16 -12.60 -8.52
C ALA A 120 -17.64 -12.74 -8.94
N LYS A 121 -18.39 -11.61 -9.07
CA LYS A 121 -19.76 -11.60 -9.59
C LYS A 121 -19.82 -12.17 -11.01
N LEU A 122 -18.90 -11.79 -11.89
CA LEU A 122 -18.81 -12.32 -13.26
C LEU A 122 -18.59 -13.85 -13.28
N LEU A 123 -17.74 -14.36 -12.41
CA LEU A 123 -17.52 -15.81 -12.25
C LEU A 123 -18.78 -16.52 -11.75
N ARG A 124 -19.51 -15.92 -10.80
CA ARG A 124 -20.79 -16.45 -10.31
C ARG A 124 -21.83 -16.51 -11.40
N ASP A 125 -22.04 -15.40 -12.13
CA ASP A 125 -23.09 -15.27 -13.14
C ASP A 125 -22.82 -16.17 -14.36
N ALA A 126 -21.55 -16.43 -14.68
CA ALA A 126 -21.14 -17.42 -15.64
C ALA A 126 -21.23 -18.88 -15.12
N GLY A 127 -21.60 -19.11 -13.87
CA GLY A 127 -21.64 -20.44 -13.26
C GLY A 127 -20.26 -21.08 -13.10
N VAL A 128 -19.20 -20.29 -13.12
CA VAL A 128 -17.79 -20.73 -13.02
C VAL A 128 -17.34 -20.82 -11.58
N LEU A 129 -17.77 -19.89 -10.73
CA LEU A 129 -17.32 -19.76 -9.34
C LEU A 129 -17.37 -21.09 -8.55
N PRO A 130 -18.46 -21.88 -8.57
CA PRO A 130 -18.52 -23.16 -7.84
C PRO A 130 -17.69 -24.28 -8.49
N ARG A 131 -17.15 -24.08 -9.68
CA ARG A 131 -16.36 -25.07 -10.42
C ARG A 131 -14.84 -24.83 -10.34
N LEU A 132 -14.41 -23.74 -9.71
CA LEU A 132 -13.00 -23.47 -9.53
C LEU A 132 -12.32 -24.62 -8.79
N ASN A 133 -11.16 -25.06 -9.30
CA ASN A 133 -10.36 -26.13 -8.70
C ASN A 133 -9.44 -25.61 -7.58
N GLY A 134 -9.89 -24.63 -6.81
CA GLY A 134 -9.21 -24.00 -5.72
C GLY A 134 -10.14 -23.01 -5.02
N GLU A 135 -9.60 -22.16 -4.20
CA GLU A 135 -10.35 -21.14 -3.48
C GLU A 135 -9.94 -19.74 -3.92
N LEU A 136 -10.91 -18.90 -4.25
CA LEU A 136 -10.72 -17.46 -4.38
C LEU A 136 -11.06 -16.80 -3.04
N VAL A 137 -10.13 -16.02 -2.53
CA VAL A 137 -10.29 -15.18 -1.34
C VAL A 137 -10.12 -13.72 -1.75
N LEU A 138 -10.95 -12.83 -1.23
CA LEU A 138 -10.78 -11.38 -1.32
C LEU A 138 -10.63 -10.81 0.08
N ALA A 139 -9.53 -10.14 0.35
CA ALA A 139 -9.29 -9.38 1.58
C ALA A 139 -9.31 -7.89 1.27
N ALA A 140 -10.31 -7.19 1.79
CA ALA A 140 -10.32 -5.74 1.87
C ALA A 140 -9.73 -5.36 3.24
N VAL A 141 -8.50 -4.86 3.24
CA VAL A 141 -7.71 -4.67 4.44
C VAL A 141 -7.80 -3.25 5.00
N VAL A 142 -7.36 -3.08 6.25
CA VAL A 142 -7.36 -1.82 6.99
C VAL A 142 -5.94 -1.31 7.19
N GLN A 143 -5.80 0.01 7.40
CA GLN A 143 -4.55 0.66 7.83
C GLN A 143 -3.33 0.34 6.97
N GLU A 144 -3.51 0.15 5.67
CA GLU A 144 -2.42 -0.04 4.73
C GLU A 144 -1.60 1.24 4.58
N GLU A 145 -2.25 2.37 4.38
CA GLU A 145 -1.67 3.68 4.09
C GLU A 145 -0.56 4.13 5.08
N PRO A 146 -0.74 4.00 6.40
CA PRO A 146 0.31 4.31 7.35
C PRO A 146 1.28 3.17 7.61
N CYS A 147 0.89 1.91 7.33
CA CYS A 147 1.64 0.74 7.77
C CYS A 147 1.41 -0.49 6.89
N GLU A 148 2.00 -0.46 5.73
CA GLU A 148 1.90 -1.49 4.69
C GLU A 148 2.24 -2.88 5.26
N GLY A 149 1.50 -3.90 4.85
CA GLY A 149 1.70 -5.31 5.23
C GLY A 149 1.23 -5.68 6.63
N LEU A 150 0.89 -4.73 7.50
CA LEU A 150 0.42 -4.99 8.85
C LEU A 150 -0.85 -5.84 8.87
N ALA A 151 -1.88 -5.41 8.13
CA ALA A 151 -3.16 -6.10 8.07
C ALA A 151 -3.01 -7.50 7.47
N MET A 152 -2.15 -7.65 6.47
CA MET A 152 -1.81 -8.94 5.88
C MET A 152 -1.05 -9.85 6.84
N ARG A 153 -0.17 -9.31 7.68
CA ARG A 153 0.50 -10.08 8.73
C ARG A 153 -0.52 -10.69 9.71
N VAL A 154 -1.46 -9.89 10.19
CA VAL A 154 -2.52 -10.37 11.08
C VAL A 154 -3.34 -11.48 10.40
N LEU A 155 -3.74 -11.26 9.14
CA LEU A 155 -4.54 -12.23 8.38
C LEU A 155 -3.81 -13.57 8.18
N VAL A 156 -2.51 -13.56 7.92
CA VAL A 156 -1.70 -14.76 7.68
C VAL A 156 -1.25 -15.40 8.99
N GLU A 157 -0.69 -14.62 9.93
CA GLU A 157 -0.08 -15.19 11.13
C GLU A 157 -1.11 -15.50 12.22
N GLU A 158 -2.11 -14.63 12.41
CA GLU A 158 -3.04 -14.74 13.53
C GLU A 158 -4.40 -15.34 13.14
N GLU A 159 -4.91 -15.06 11.93
CA GLU A 159 -6.14 -15.65 11.41
C GLU A 159 -5.88 -16.95 10.61
N GLY A 160 -4.62 -17.23 10.30
CA GLY A 160 -4.23 -18.51 9.72
C GLY A 160 -4.51 -18.68 8.23
N LEU A 161 -4.78 -17.59 7.49
CA LEU A 161 -4.92 -17.67 6.03
C LEU A 161 -3.60 -18.13 5.39
N ARG A 162 -3.68 -19.00 4.40
CA ARG A 162 -2.52 -19.59 3.71
C ARG A 162 -2.68 -19.49 2.19
N PRO A 163 -2.52 -18.30 1.60
CA PRO A 163 -2.60 -18.15 0.15
C PRO A 163 -1.40 -18.79 -0.55
N ASP A 164 -1.64 -19.35 -1.73
CA ASP A 164 -0.60 -19.82 -2.63
C ASP A 164 -0.12 -18.70 -3.55
N TRP A 165 -0.99 -17.74 -3.85
CA TRP A 165 -0.72 -16.58 -4.66
C TRP A 165 -1.48 -15.36 -4.15
N VAL A 166 -0.87 -14.18 -4.30
CA VAL A 166 -1.48 -12.90 -3.96
C VAL A 166 -1.46 -11.97 -5.18
N VAL A 167 -2.57 -11.28 -5.38
CA VAL A 167 -2.69 -10.19 -6.36
C VAL A 167 -3.11 -8.93 -5.61
N LEU A 168 -2.22 -7.94 -5.59
CA LEU A 168 -2.46 -6.63 -5.01
C LEU A 168 -3.16 -5.74 -6.03
N GLY A 169 -4.20 -5.05 -5.61
CA GLY A 169 -5.03 -4.22 -6.49
C GLY A 169 -4.61 -2.77 -6.63
N GLU A 170 -3.44 -2.43 -6.20
CA GLU A 170 -2.90 -1.08 -6.30
C GLU A 170 -2.94 -0.53 -7.73
N PRO A 171 -3.07 0.81 -7.91
CA PRO A 171 -3.12 1.40 -9.23
C PRO A 171 -1.88 1.04 -10.05
N SER A 172 -2.10 0.51 -11.24
CA SER A 172 -1.05 0.05 -12.15
C SER A 172 -1.34 0.37 -13.61
N ASN A 173 -2.36 1.17 -13.89
CA ASN A 173 -2.81 1.52 -15.23
C ASN A 173 -3.06 0.27 -16.11
N LEU A 174 -3.71 -0.76 -15.50
CA LEU A 174 -3.99 -2.07 -16.11
C LEU A 174 -2.72 -2.81 -16.59
N GLN A 175 -1.54 -2.44 -16.07
CA GLN A 175 -0.29 -3.16 -16.27
C GLN A 175 -0.02 -4.11 -15.09
N LEU A 176 1.00 -4.94 -15.19
CA LEU A 176 1.44 -5.79 -14.09
C LEU A 176 2.59 -5.13 -13.34
N SER A 177 2.56 -5.25 -12.01
CA SER A 177 3.71 -4.97 -11.17
C SER A 177 4.23 -6.28 -10.58
N ARG A 178 5.56 -6.43 -10.50
CA ARG A 178 6.19 -7.62 -9.90
C ARG A 178 7.16 -7.28 -8.77
N GLY A 179 7.05 -6.05 -8.22
CA GLY A 179 7.90 -5.62 -7.11
C GLY A 179 7.84 -4.13 -6.83
N HIS A 180 8.44 -3.76 -5.73
CA HIS A 180 8.74 -2.37 -5.37
C HIS A 180 9.90 -2.28 -4.37
N ARG A 181 10.44 -1.07 -4.22
CA ARG A 181 11.47 -0.78 -3.23
C ARG A 181 10.89 -0.90 -1.82
N GLY A 182 11.75 -1.31 -0.87
CA GLY A 182 11.41 -1.28 0.53
C GLY A 182 11.52 0.13 1.13
N ARG A 183 11.13 0.26 2.39
CA ARG A 183 11.19 1.49 3.16
C ARG A 183 11.63 1.20 4.60
N VAL A 184 12.45 2.07 5.16
CA VAL A 184 12.65 2.13 6.61
C VAL A 184 12.58 3.57 7.05
N GLU A 185 11.76 3.83 8.07
CA GLU A 185 11.64 5.13 8.68
C GLU A 185 12.46 5.17 9.98
N MET A 186 13.40 6.11 10.05
CA MET A 186 14.30 6.22 11.17
C MET A 186 14.20 7.60 11.84
N GLU A 187 14.25 7.61 13.16
CA GLU A 187 14.37 8.81 13.94
C GLU A 187 15.82 8.97 14.44
N VAL A 188 16.37 10.14 14.24
CA VAL A 188 17.66 10.54 14.82
C VAL A 188 17.43 11.63 15.84
N VAL A 189 17.96 11.43 17.05
CA VAL A 189 17.91 12.41 18.14
C VAL A 189 19.33 12.86 18.45
N THR A 190 19.56 14.17 18.43
CA THR A 190 20.83 14.79 18.82
C THR A 190 20.70 15.48 20.18
N HIS A 191 21.72 15.32 21.01
CA HIS A 191 21.79 15.86 22.35
C HIS A 191 22.89 16.90 22.45
N GLY A 192 22.56 18.02 23.09
CA GLY A 192 23.47 19.12 23.34
C GLY A 192 23.56 19.47 24.83
N ARG A 193 23.96 20.71 25.07
CA ARG A 193 24.00 21.34 26.40
C ARG A 193 23.56 22.79 26.28
N SER A 194 22.48 23.14 26.98
CA SER A 194 21.92 24.48 26.92
C SER A 194 22.83 25.49 27.64
N CYS A 195 22.86 26.70 27.08
CA CYS A 195 23.49 27.89 27.72
C CYS A 195 22.85 29.14 27.12
N HIS A 196 23.21 30.32 27.65
CA HIS A 196 22.76 31.57 27.06
C HIS A 196 23.34 31.76 25.66
N ALA A 197 22.52 32.13 24.68
CA ALA A 197 22.96 32.29 23.29
C ALA A 197 24.07 33.32 23.07
N ALA A 198 24.26 34.30 24.02
CA ALA A 198 25.39 35.22 24.02
C ALA A 198 26.73 34.57 24.43
N ARG A 199 26.68 33.34 24.96
CA ARG A 199 27.88 32.59 25.37
C ARG A 199 27.82 31.15 24.85
N PRO A 200 27.78 30.97 23.51
CA PRO A 200 27.65 29.66 22.88
C PRO A 200 28.84 28.72 23.20
N ASP A 201 29.99 29.31 23.59
CA ASP A 201 31.17 28.59 24.03
C ASP A 201 30.98 27.74 25.29
N LEU A 202 29.92 28.02 26.07
CA LEU A 202 29.58 27.28 27.30
C LEU A 202 28.56 26.15 27.03
N GLY A 203 28.03 26.04 25.82
CA GLY A 203 27.02 25.07 25.43
C GLY A 203 27.48 24.08 24.35
N GLU A 204 26.56 23.22 23.97
CA GLU A 204 26.67 22.35 22.80
C GLU A 204 25.35 22.43 22.04
N ASN A 205 25.38 22.90 20.78
CA ASN A 205 24.15 23.15 20.01
C ASN A 205 23.70 21.89 19.30
N ALA A 206 22.58 21.28 19.77
CA ALA A 206 22.02 20.09 19.18
C ALA A 206 21.55 20.31 17.73
N VAL A 207 21.11 21.51 17.37
CA VAL A 207 20.71 21.85 15.98
C VAL A 207 21.92 21.82 15.05
N TYR A 208 23.07 22.31 15.48
CA TYR A 208 24.29 22.22 14.67
C TYR A 208 24.71 20.76 14.46
N SER A 209 24.65 19.96 15.53
CA SER A 209 24.89 18.51 15.42
C SER A 209 23.94 17.85 14.43
N ALA A 210 22.63 18.15 14.49
CA ALA A 210 21.65 17.65 13.54
C ALA A 210 21.95 18.11 12.10
N ALA A 211 22.29 19.39 11.89
CA ALA A 211 22.61 19.93 10.57
C ALA A 211 23.82 19.24 9.94
N HIS A 212 24.86 18.95 10.72
CA HIS A 212 26.03 18.20 10.24
C HIS A 212 25.64 16.77 9.83
N LEU A 213 24.80 16.09 10.59
CA LEU A 213 24.33 14.75 10.25
C LEU A 213 23.45 14.79 8.98
N ILE A 214 22.51 15.74 8.87
CA ILE A 214 21.61 15.90 7.71
C ILE A 214 22.42 16.13 6.44
N PHE A 215 23.41 17.02 6.46
CA PHE A 215 24.28 17.26 5.33
C PHE A 215 25.03 15.98 4.88
N ASN A 216 25.56 15.22 5.84
CA ASN A 216 26.26 13.97 5.51
C ASN A 216 25.32 12.88 5.00
N LEU A 217 24.06 12.87 5.46
CA LEU A 217 23.02 11.97 4.93
C LEU A 217 22.63 12.34 3.50
N GLU A 218 22.53 13.62 3.17
CA GLU A 218 22.34 14.08 1.79
C GLU A 218 23.45 13.58 0.88
N MET A 219 24.71 13.70 1.32
CA MET A 219 25.86 13.18 0.55
C MET A 219 25.85 11.65 0.43
N LEU A 220 25.37 10.94 1.45
CA LEU A 220 25.21 9.48 1.40
C LEU A 220 24.15 9.08 0.37
N SER A 221 23.11 9.88 0.17
CA SER A 221 22.01 9.54 -0.75
C SER A 221 22.48 9.31 -2.20
N GLU A 222 23.59 9.93 -2.59
CA GLU A 222 24.21 9.76 -3.91
C GLU A 222 25.02 8.45 -4.07
N GLN A 223 25.25 7.73 -2.96
CA GLN A 223 26.13 6.55 -2.89
C GLN A 223 25.37 5.26 -2.53
N LEU A 224 24.04 5.32 -2.53
CA LEU A 224 23.20 4.19 -2.13
C LEU A 224 23.22 3.06 -3.16
N GLY A 225 22.81 1.87 -2.73
CA GLY A 225 22.75 0.70 -3.60
C GLY A 225 21.83 0.88 -4.81
N TYR A 226 22.11 0.13 -5.86
CA TYR A 226 21.33 0.10 -7.09
C TYR A 226 20.97 -1.34 -7.45
N ASP A 227 19.72 -1.55 -7.82
CA ASP A 227 19.22 -2.80 -8.39
C ASP A 227 18.73 -2.57 -9.83
N PRO A 228 19.04 -3.47 -10.78
CA PRO A 228 18.67 -3.27 -12.19
C PRO A 228 17.15 -3.18 -12.43
N PHE A 229 16.34 -3.77 -11.57
CA PHE A 229 14.89 -3.76 -11.69
C PHE A 229 14.26 -2.66 -10.82
N LEU A 230 14.62 -2.59 -9.53
CA LEU A 230 14.03 -1.63 -8.58
C LEU A 230 14.68 -0.24 -8.62
N GLY A 231 15.81 -0.10 -9.31
CA GLY A 231 16.56 1.16 -9.37
C GLY A 231 17.38 1.45 -8.10
N PRO A 232 17.80 2.71 -7.92
CA PRO A 232 18.59 3.13 -6.76
C PRO A 232 17.77 3.19 -5.48
N GLY A 233 18.43 2.93 -4.36
CA GLY A 233 17.94 3.36 -3.06
C GLY A 233 17.86 4.89 -2.99
N SER A 234 17.08 5.43 -2.06
CA SER A 234 17.04 6.88 -1.81
C SER A 234 16.90 7.17 -0.31
N LEU A 235 17.29 8.38 0.08
CA LEU A 235 17.21 8.84 1.45
C LEU A 235 16.75 10.29 1.45
N SER A 236 15.77 10.61 2.30
CA SER A 236 15.30 11.98 2.49
C SER A 236 15.05 12.25 3.97
N VAL A 237 15.40 13.44 4.43
CA VAL A 237 14.97 13.94 5.75
C VAL A 237 13.63 14.63 5.58
N THR A 238 12.59 14.10 6.21
CA THR A 238 11.19 14.52 5.99
C THR A 238 10.63 15.41 7.11
N HIS A 239 11.28 15.39 8.27
CA HIS A 239 10.85 16.20 9.41
C HIS A 239 12.04 16.61 10.26
N VAL A 240 12.04 17.84 10.79
CA VAL A 240 13.06 18.36 11.72
C VAL A 240 12.37 19.17 12.82
N GLU A 241 12.70 18.89 14.06
CA GLU A 241 12.29 19.72 15.19
C GLU A 241 13.43 19.96 16.19
N SER A 242 13.34 21.04 16.96
CA SER A 242 14.28 21.32 18.05
C SER A 242 13.58 21.93 19.25
N ARG A 243 14.20 21.76 20.40
CA ARG A 243 13.71 22.37 21.65
C ARG A 243 14.83 23.15 22.34
N ALA A 244 14.45 24.33 22.87
CA ALA A 244 15.25 25.15 23.74
C ALA A 244 14.34 25.78 24.81
N GLY A 245 14.85 26.08 25.99
CA GLY A 245 14.06 26.71 27.05
C GLY A 245 13.55 28.11 26.70
N SER A 246 14.21 28.80 25.75
CA SER A 246 13.83 30.09 25.22
C SER A 246 14.58 30.37 23.90
N ARG A 247 14.12 31.37 23.12
CA ARG A 247 14.77 31.77 21.86
C ARG A 247 16.18 32.33 21.99
N ASN A 248 16.59 32.72 23.21
CA ASN A 248 17.92 33.20 23.53
C ASN A 248 18.77 32.16 24.29
N ALA A 249 18.39 30.88 24.22
CA ALA A 249 19.15 29.74 24.74
C ALA A 249 19.64 28.84 23.60
N VAL A 250 20.83 28.25 23.77
CA VAL A 250 21.35 27.23 22.86
C VAL A 250 20.48 25.99 22.99
N PRO A 251 19.94 25.40 21.89
CA PRO A 251 19.16 24.18 21.93
C PRO A 251 19.99 22.97 22.38
N ASP A 252 19.46 22.21 23.32
CA ASP A 252 20.06 20.99 23.85
C ASP A 252 19.43 19.71 23.31
N TYR A 253 18.41 19.85 22.47
CA TYR A 253 17.71 18.76 21.83
C TYR A 253 17.33 19.15 20.39
N ALA A 254 17.59 18.25 19.43
CA ALA A 254 16.96 18.28 18.13
C ALA A 254 16.71 16.83 17.66
N ARG A 255 15.68 16.65 16.84
CA ARG A 255 15.40 15.37 16.20
C ARG A 255 15.00 15.58 14.74
N PHE A 256 15.22 14.55 13.94
CA PHE A 256 14.73 14.52 12.56
C PHE A 256 14.37 13.09 12.16
N ILE A 257 13.49 13.01 11.15
CA ILE A 257 13.01 11.75 10.59
C ILE A 257 13.64 11.55 9.22
N ILE A 258 14.05 10.32 8.95
CA ILE A 258 14.62 9.86 7.69
C ILE A 258 13.67 8.86 7.06
N ASP A 259 13.23 9.11 5.82
CA ASP A 259 12.64 8.10 4.92
C ASP A 259 13.78 7.52 4.06
N ARG A 260 14.08 6.25 4.21
CA ARG A 260 15.10 5.53 3.46
C ARG A 260 14.44 4.45 2.61
N ARG A 261 14.48 4.63 1.27
CA ARG A 261 14.00 3.63 0.32
C ARG A 261 15.09 2.61 0.04
N LEU A 262 14.75 1.34 0.22
CA LEU A 262 15.66 0.21 0.13
C LEU A 262 15.51 -0.48 -1.23
N THR A 263 16.63 -0.85 -1.85
CA THR A 263 16.61 -1.72 -3.03
C THR A 263 16.84 -3.18 -2.64
N LEU A 264 16.77 -4.12 -3.58
CA LEU A 264 16.92 -5.55 -3.28
C LEU A 264 18.27 -5.83 -2.58
N GLY A 265 18.21 -6.66 -1.55
CA GLY A 265 19.39 -7.02 -0.73
C GLY A 265 19.78 -5.99 0.33
N GLU A 266 19.12 -4.83 0.37
CA GLU A 266 19.30 -3.88 1.49
C GLU A 266 18.38 -4.25 2.65
N THR A 267 18.89 -4.08 3.87
CA THR A 267 18.20 -4.44 5.10
C THR A 267 18.14 -3.25 6.06
N GLU A 268 17.25 -3.32 7.05
CA GLU A 268 17.21 -2.39 8.18
C GLU A 268 18.58 -2.25 8.85
N ALA A 269 19.25 -3.37 9.10
CA ALA A 269 20.56 -3.37 9.76
C ALA A 269 21.59 -2.58 8.96
N LYS A 270 21.57 -2.67 7.62
CA LYS A 270 22.43 -1.86 6.75
C LYS A 270 22.08 -0.38 6.85
N ALA A 271 20.82 -0.01 6.75
CA ALA A 271 20.38 1.39 6.84
C ALA A 271 20.75 2.02 8.20
N LEU A 272 20.53 1.31 9.30
CA LEU A 272 20.96 1.77 10.61
C LEU A 272 22.48 1.90 10.74
N ALA A 273 23.25 0.97 10.17
CA ALA A 273 24.71 1.02 10.19
C ALA A 273 25.27 2.21 9.40
N GLU A 274 24.64 2.56 8.27
CA GLU A 274 24.98 3.75 7.48
C GLU A 274 24.85 5.03 8.34
N VAL A 275 23.71 5.22 9.01
CA VAL A 275 23.46 6.39 9.86
C VAL A 275 24.40 6.39 11.10
N ARG A 276 24.57 5.23 11.77
CA ARG A 276 25.49 5.11 12.92
C ARG A 276 26.94 5.42 12.54
N SER A 277 27.37 5.04 11.35
CA SER A 277 28.71 5.37 10.84
C SER A 277 28.92 6.88 10.69
N ILE A 278 27.90 7.60 10.20
CA ILE A 278 27.94 9.07 10.10
C ILE A 278 28.00 9.69 11.50
N ILE A 279 27.14 9.25 12.44
CA ILE A 279 27.14 9.73 13.84
C ILE A 279 28.53 9.57 14.46
N ALA A 280 29.14 8.40 14.29
CA ALA A 280 30.48 8.11 14.85
C ALA A 280 31.56 8.96 14.21
N ARG A 281 31.51 9.17 12.87
CA ARG A 281 32.50 10.01 12.15
C ARG A 281 32.42 11.46 12.56
N GLU A 282 31.20 11.99 12.71
CA GLU A 282 30.98 13.38 13.13
C GLU A 282 31.22 13.60 14.63
N ARG A 283 31.36 12.52 15.42
CA ARG A 283 31.59 12.56 16.88
C ARG A 283 30.54 13.35 17.66
N VAL A 284 29.31 13.33 17.18
CA VAL A 284 28.18 13.99 17.82
C VAL A 284 27.47 13.04 18.79
N ARG A 285 26.87 13.60 19.84
CA ARG A 285 25.99 12.85 20.74
C ARG A 285 24.64 12.70 20.08
N ALA A 286 24.42 11.54 19.45
CA ALA A 286 23.16 11.24 18.77
C ALA A 286 22.82 9.76 18.90
N GLU A 287 21.52 9.48 18.80
CA GLU A 287 20.93 8.15 18.76
C GLU A 287 20.12 8.00 17.49
N VAL A 288 20.11 6.81 16.90
CA VAL A 288 19.23 6.45 15.77
C VAL A 288 18.45 5.19 16.12
N ARG A 289 17.15 5.23 15.81
CA ARG A 289 16.26 4.08 15.94
C ARG A 289 15.28 4.07 14.77
N VAL A 290 14.75 2.89 14.45
CA VAL A 290 13.60 2.77 13.56
C VAL A 290 12.36 3.19 14.35
N THR A 291 11.45 3.91 13.70
CA THR A 291 10.20 4.35 14.32
C THR A 291 9.22 3.18 14.45
N GLU A 292 8.20 3.35 15.25
CA GLU A 292 7.14 2.36 15.42
C GLU A 292 5.78 3.00 15.08
N TYR A 293 4.96 2.28 14.34
CA TYR A 293 3.55 2.60 14.17
C TYR A 293 2.75 2.00 15.32
N GLU A 294 1.95 2.81 16.00
CA GLU A 294 1.11 2.38 17.10
C GLU A 294 -0.25 3.09 17.02
N LYS A 295 -1.31 2.34 16.74
CA LYS A 295 -2.68 2.86 16.63
C LYS A 295 -3.69 1.73 16.90
N SER A 296 -4.89 2.09 17.37
CA SER A 296 -6.01 1.14 17.43
C SER A 296 -6.69 1.06 16.07
N SER A 297 -7.09 -0.14 15.66
CA SER A 297 -8.02 -0.30 14.55
C SER A 297 -9.44 0.13 14.94
N TYR A 298 -10.35 0.22 13.99
CA TYR A 298 -11.76 0.54 14.27
C TYR A 298 -12.46 -0.53 15.13
N THR A 299 -11.93 -1.77 15.18
CA THR A 299 -12.44 -2.84 16.05
C THR A 299 -11.92 -2.71 17.48
N GLY A 300 -10.97 -1.80 17.76
CA GLY A 300 -10.28 -1.68 19.03
C GLY A 300 -9.05 -2.58 19.16
N TYR A 301 -8.69 -3.34 18.12
CA TYR A 301 -7.46 -4.12 18.11
C TYR A 301 -6.24 -3.19 18.16
N GLN A 302 -5.34 -3.42 19.13
CA GLN A 302 -4.13 -2.62 19.28
C GLN A 302 -3.07 -3.09 18.32
N VAL A 303 -2.65 -2.17 17.46
CA VAL A 303 -1.63 -2.40 16.47
C VAL A 303 -0.33 -1.81 16.92
N LYS A 304 0.74 -2.59 16.81
CA LYS A 304 2.10 -2.09 16.95
C LYS A 304 2.98 -2.75 15.90
N GLN A 305 3.65 -1.96 15.09
CA GLN A 305 4.55 -2.45 14.06
C GLN A 305 5.77 -1.54 13.91
N HIS A 306 6.89 -2.19 13.70
CA HIS A 306 8.17 -1.57 13.38
C HIS A 306 8.16 -1.06 11.93
N ASN A 307 8.53 0.21 11.70
CA ASN A 307 8.47 0.84 10.39
C ASN A 307 9.66 0.42 9.50
N TYR A 308 9.73 -0.88 9.28
CA TYR A 308 10.62 -1.51 8.33
C TYR A 308 9.82 -2.39 7.35
N PHE A 309 9.96 -2.10 6.09
CA PHE A 309 9.22 -2.69 4.98
C PHE A 309 10.24 -3.15 3.93
N PRO A 310 10.49 -4.46 3.78
CA PRO A 310 11.52 -4.96 2.86
C PRO A 310 11.17 -4.71 1.40
N ALA A 311 12.18 -4.50 0.57
CA ALA A 311 12.03 -4.56 -0.88
C ALA A 311 11.68 -5.98 -1.32
N TRP A 312 10.90 -6.10 -2.39
CA TRP A 312 10.60 -7.40 -2.98
C TRP A 312 10.51 -7.33 -4.50
N ALA A 313 10.77 -8.45 -5.13
CA ALA A 313 10.54 -8.64 -6.56
C ALA A 313 10.23 -10.11 -6.82
N LEU A 314 9.22 -10.38 -7.64
CA LEU A 314 8.94 -11.69 -8.18
C LEU A 314 9.78 -11.92 -9.44
N GLU A 315 10.25 -13.14 -9.66
CA GLU A 315 11.01 -13.50 -10.86
C GLU A 315 10.18 -13.29 -12.13
N ALA A 316 10.84 -12.79 -13.19
CA ALA A 316 10.17 -12.42 -14.43
C ALA A 316 9.53 -13.60 -15.18
N ASP A 317 9.98 -14.82 -14.92
CA ASP A 317 9.48 -16.06 -15.50
C ASP A 317 8.54 -16.85 -14.57
N HIS A 318 8.19 -16.28 -13.41
CA HIS A 318 7.34 -16.97 -12.44
C HIS A 318 5.96 -17.31 -13.03
N PRO A 319 5.41 -18.51 -12.75
CA PRO A 319 4.12 -18.97 -13.30
C PRO A 319 2.94 -18.04 -13.02
N LEU A 320 2.91 -17.39 -11.85
CA LEU A 320 1.89 -16.41 -11.47
C LEU A 320 1.89 -15.21 -12.46
N LEU A 321 3.06 -14.65 -12.74
CA LEU A 321 3.20 -13.52 -13.68
C LEU A 321 2.82 -13.90 -15.10
N GLN A 322 3.16 -15.13 -15.51
CA GLN A 322 2.77 -15.66 -16.81
C GLN A 322 1.25 -15.86 -16.93
N ALA A 323 0.61 -16.37 -15.86
CA ALA A 323 -0.85 -16.52 -15.82
C ALA A 323 -1.55 -15.16 -15.91
N ALA A 324 -1.09 -14.17 -15.15
CA ALA A 324 -1.61 -12.81 -15.21
C ALA A 324 -1.43 -12.17 -16.59
N THR A 325 -0.27 -12.37 -17.22
CA THR A 325 -0.02 -11.91 -18.60
C THR A 325 -1.02 -12.54 -19.59
N ARG A 326 -1.32 -13.84 -19.44
CA ARG A 326 -2.34 -14.50 -20.28
C ARG A 326 -3.74 -13.95 -20.02
N ALA A 327 -4.09 -13.71 -18.74
CA ALA A 327 -5.40 -13.18 -18.38
C ALA A 327 -5.63 -11.79 -19.00
N VAL A 328 -4.68 -10.85 -18.83
CA VAL A 328 -4.77 -9.52 -19.46
C VAL A 328 -4.85 -9.63 -20.96
N LYS A 329 -3.97 -10.41 -21.60
CA LYS A 329 -3.96 -10.57 -23.05
C LYS A 329 -5.28 -11.15 -23.60
N LYS A 330 -5.87 -12.13 -22.93
CA LYS A 330 -7.16 -12.74 -23.33
C LYS A 330 -8.32 -11.77 -23.18
N THR A 331 -8.28 -10.92 -22.15
CA THR A 331 -9.36 -10.01 -21.82
C THR A 331 -9.26 -8.70 -22.58
N LEU A 332 -8.10 -8.06 -22.55
CA LEU A 332 -7.89 -6.71 -23.08
C LEU A 332 -7.22 -6.69 -24.46
N GLY A 333 -6.72 -7.83 -24.94
CA GLY A 333 -6.18 -7.96 -26.29
C GLY A 333 -4.72 -7.51 -26.46
N TYR A 334 -4.09 -6.96 -25.45
CA TYR A 334 -2.67 -6.57 -25.48
C TYR A 334 -1.84 -7.36 -24.47
N ARG A 335 -0.52 -7.37 -24.64
CA ARG A 335 0.40 -7.94 -23.68
C ARG A 335 0.83 -6.85 -22.68
N PRO A 336 0.52 -7.01 -21.37
CA PRO A 336 0.91 -6.03 -20.39
C PRO A 336 2.42 -5.98 -20.20
N THR A 337 2.93 -4.83 -19.79
CA THR A 337 4.28 -4.71 -19.21
C THR A 337 4.29 -5.31 -17.82
N ALA A 338 5.47 -5.71 -17.34
CA ALA A 338 5.69 -6.17 -15.97
C ALA A 338 6.72 -5.24 -15.30
N GLY A 339 6.23 -4.16 -14.75
CA GLY A 339 7.01 -3.10 -14.10
C GLY A 339 7.15 -3.29 -12.60
N GLN A 340 7.48 -2.19 -11.95
CA GLN A 340 7.51 -2.03 -10.50
C GLN A 340 6.71 -0.79 -10.11
N TRP A 341 6.24 -0.75 -8.88
CA TRP A 341 5.68 0.48 -8.29
C TRP A 341 6.76 1.41 -7.75
N GLY A 342 6.51 2.71 -7.80
CA GLY A 342 7.35 3.72 -7.18
C GLY A 342 7.18 3.81 -5.66
N PHE A 343 6.07 3.27 -5.14
CA PHE A 343 5.64 3.29 -3.75
C PHE A 343 5.65 1.88 -3.12
N SER A 344 5.39 1.81 -1.82
CA SER A 344 5.33 0.58 -1.03
C SER A 344 3.89 0.10 -0.91
N THR A 345 3.66 -1.21 -0.75
CA THR A 345 2.34 -1.85 -0.71
C THR A 345 2.35 -3.02 0.29
N ASP A 346 1.21 -3.66 0.53
CA ASP A 346 1.09 -4.92 1.30
C ASP A 346 2.04 -6.05 0.83
N GLY A 347 2.63 -5.90 -0.36
CA GLY A 347 3.65 -6.80 -0.89
C GLY A 347 4.90 -6.92 -0.01
N VAL A 348 5.17 -5.92 0.84
CA VAL A 348 6.25 -5.97 1.84
C VAL A 348 6.10 -7.16 2.77
N TYR A 349 4.87 -7.48 3.16
CA TYR A 349 4.61 -8.66 3.98
C TYR A 349 4.43 -9.91 3.12
N THR A 350 3.54 -9.87 2.12
CA THR A 350 3.16 -11.08 1.39
C THR A 350 4.34 -11.72 0.68
N MET A 351 5.12 -10.94 -0.08
CA MET A 351 6.33 -11.44 -0.77
C MET A 351 7.59 -11.19 0.05
N GLY A 352 7.76 -9.98 0.60
CA GLY A 352 9.01 -9.57 1.24
C GLY A 352 9.32 -10.32 2.54
N ILE A 353 8.30 -10.64 3.35
CA ILE A 353 8.47 -11.33 4.64
C ILE A 353 8.01 -12.79 4.56
N ALA A 354 6.78 -13.01 4.09
CA ALA A 354 6.17 -14.34 4.09
C ALA A 354 6.59 -15.23 2.89
N GLY A 355 7.23 -14.63 1.87
CA GLY A 355 7.68 -15.35 0.67
C GLY A 355 6.54 -15.92 -0.19
N ILE A 356 5.34 -15.38 -0.06
CA ILE A 356 4.19 -15.79 -0.85
C ILE A 356 4.28 -15.11 -2.22
N PRO A 357 4.26 -15.86 -3.33
CA PRO A 357 4.32 -15.27 -4.67
C PRO A 357 3.24 -14.21 -4.87
N THR A 358 3.68 -12.97 -5.13
CA THR A 358 2.82 -11.78 -5.20
C THR A 358 3.06 -11.02 -6.49
N ILE A 359 2.00 -10.52 -7.09
CA ILE A 359 2.02 -9.56 -8.21
C ILE A 359 1.04 -8.43 -7.93
N GLY A 360 1.15 -7.37 -8.70
CA GLY A 360 0.19 -6.29 -8.73
C GLY A 360 -0.55 -6.19 -10.06
N PHE A 361 -1.82 -5.81 -9.97
CA PHE A 361 -2.66 -5.45 -11.10
C PHE A 361 -3.86 -4.66 -10.58
N GLY A 362 -4.07 -3.46 -11.09
CA GLY A 362 -5.23 -2.65 -10.74
C GLY A 362 -5.58 -1.61 -11.80
N PRO A 363 -6.82 -1.10 -11.75
CA PRO A 363 -7.24 0.06 -12.53
C PRO A 363 -6.65 1.34 -11.95
N GLY A 364 -6.67 2.41 -12.76
CA GLY A 364 -6.17 3.73 -12.36
C GLY A 364 -4.68 3.89 -12.50
N ASP A 365 -4.25 5.14 -12.63
CA ASP A 365 -2.85 5.54 -12.78
C ASP A 365 -2.32 6.07 -11.44
N GLU A 366 -1.18 5.56 -10.98
CA GLU A 366 -0.54 5.92 -9.70
C GLU A 366 -0.28 7.43 -9.52
N VAL A 367 -0.23 8.19 -10.62
CA VAL A 367 -0.01 9.65 -10.57
C VAL A 367 -1.17 10.39 -9.89
N TYR A 368 -2.35 9.77 -9.82
CA TYR A 368 -3.52 10.35 -9.16
C TYR A 368 -3.64 9.93 -7.69
N ALA A 369 -2.92 8.90 -7.25
CA ALA A 369 -2.88 8.50 -5.85
C ALA A 369 -2.38 9.65 -4.96
N HIS A 370 -3.07 9.91 -3.84
CA HIS A 370 -2.78 10.98 -2.88
C HIS A 370 -2.83 12.42 -3.44
N ALA A 371 -3.11 12.60 -4.73
CA ALA A 371 -3.22 13.92 -5.35
C ALA A 371 -4.53 14.63 -4.99
N ALA A 372 -4.60 15.95 -5.20
CA ALA A 372 -5.86 16.67 -5.29
C ALA A 372 -6.56 16.26 -6.59
N ASP A 373 -7.91 16.27 -6.59
CA ASP A 373 -8.73 15.74 -7.69
C ASP A 373 -8.34 14.30 -8.10
N GLU A 374 -8.06 13.48 -7.11
CA GLU A 374 -7.88 12.04 -7.31
C GLU A 374 -9.03 11.47 -8.14
N GLN A 375 -8.70 10.66 -9.14
CA GLN A 375 -9.65 10.25 -10.15
C GLN A 375 -9.35 8.88 -10.71
N ILE A 376 -10.39 8.22 -11.25
CA ILE A 376 -10.25 6.95 -11.95
C ILE A 376 -11.15 6.89 -13.18
N GLN A 377 -10.65 6.31 -14.27
CA GLN A 377 -11.44 6.01 -15.45
C GLN A 377 -12.39 4.84 -15.15
N LEU A 378 -13.68 5.00 -15.39
CA LEU A 378 -14.65 3.94 -15.14
C LEU A 378 -14.41 2.73 -16.07
N ASP A 379 -13.97 2.97 -17.30
CA ASP A 379 -13.63 1.89 -18.23
C ASP A 379 -12.49 1.01 -17.71
N ASP A 380 -11.48 1.59 -17.03
CA ASP A 380 -10.42 0.81 -16.39
C ASP A 380 -10.96 -0.12 -15.30
N VAL A 381 -11.95 0.33 -14.52
CA VAL A 381 -12.60 -0.49 -13.49
C VAL A 381 -13.41 -1.63 -14.12
N PHE A 382 -14.10 -1.36 -15.23
CA PHE A 382 -14.83 -2.38 -15.97
C PHE A 382 -13.90 -3.44 -16.57
N GLU A 383 -12.81 -3.00 -17.19
CA GLU A 383 -11.78 -3.87 -17.76
C GLU A 383 -11.08 -4.71 -16.69
N ALA A 384 -10.69 -4.08 -15.57
CA ALA A 384 -10.07 -4.78 -14.44
C ALA A 384 -10.98 -5.87 -13.87
N SER A 385 -12.30 -5.63 -13.77
CA SER A 385 -13.27 -6.63 -13.31
C SER A 385 -13.24 -7.90 -14.18
N SER A 386 -13.15 -7.72 -15.48
CA SER A 386 -13.06 -8.82 -16.45
C SER A 386 -11.72 -9.56 -16.35
N VAL A 387 -10.63 -8.82 -16.11
CA VAL A 387 -9.29 -9.41 -15.91
C VAL A 387 -9.23 -10.22 -14.63
N TYR A 388 -9.76 -9.72 -13.50
CA TYR A 388 -9.79 -10.47 -12.24
C TYR A 388 -10.58 -11.78 -12.38
N ALA A 389 -11.71 -11.77 -13.09
CA ALA A 389 -12.45 -13.01 -13.37
C ALA A 389 -11.61 -14.00 -14.20
N GLN A 390 -10.97 -13.53 -15.28
CA GLN A 390 -10.13 -14.37 -16.13
C GLN A 390 -8.89 -14.89 -15.39
N LEU A 391 -8.28 -14.07 -14.53
CA LEU A 391 -7.09 -14.43 -13.76
C LEU A 391 -7.39 -15.57 -12.75
N ALA A 392 -8.55 -15.51 -12.09
CA ALA A 392 -8.99 -16.61 -11.21
C ALA A 392 -9.09 -17.94 -11.98
N VAL A 393 -9.60 -17.93 -13.20
CA VAL A 393 -9.67 -19.13 -14.04
C VAL A 393 -8.30 -19.59 -14.51
N GLU A 394 -7.39 -18.68 -14.87
CA GLU A 394 -6.01 -19.03 -15.28
C GLU A 394 -5.20 -19.70 -14.17
N LEU A 395 -5.45 -19.32 -12.92
CA LEU A 395 -4.71 -19.81 -11.75
C LEU A 395 -5.37 -21.02 -11.09
N LEU A 396 -6.69 -20.98 -10.91
CA LEU A 396 -7.40 -22.02 -10.19
C LEU A 396 -7.93 -23.15 -11.11
N GLY A 397 -8.10 -22.87 -12.42
CA GLY A 397 -8.73 -23.81 -13.34
C GLY A 397 -10.22 -23.99 -13.06
N THR A 398 -10.90 -24.80 -13.86
CA THR A 398 -12.36 -25.11 -13.74
C THR A 398 -12.64 -26.56 -14.02
#